data_8f15a1d66f352ca9c7bb39dfb610a942
#
_entry.id   8f15a1d66f352ca9c7bb39dfb610a942
#
_cell.length_a   1.000
_cell.length_b   1.000
_cell.length_c   1.000
_cell.angle_alpha   90.00
_cell.angle_beta   90.00
_cell.angle_gamma   90.00
#
_symmetry.space_group_name_H-M   'P 1'
#
loop_
_entity.id
_entity.type
_entity.pdbx_description
1 polymer ?
#
loop_
_entity_poly.entity_id
_entity_poly.type
_entity_poly.pdbx_seq_one_letter_code
_entity_poly.pdbx_strand_id
1 'polypeptide(L)'
;MEMACNFLNCSKGCIPFNYLGLPVGANGRSVSTWEPLVESLNRRLNSWGHKYISFGGRIVLLNSVLNSIPTFYLSFLKKPVNVWRKMVIVQREFLWGGVGGGRKINWVKWDTVCQLKGKGGLGMKDIWLMNVSLLAKWRWRLLDGERTLWKEVVEEKYGPCVGKGKMLEGGSYSWPRHSSLWWKDLVKIGEVGAHGWFNAGITRNVGNGMKTSFWNDKWRGGGVLGLNILDYF
;
A
#
# COMPACT_ATOMS: atom_id res chain seq x y z
N MET A 1 10.73 -25.82 -22.89
CA MET A 1 9.67 -24.77 -22.83
C MET A 1 8.74 -24.86 -24.05
N GLU A 2 9.24 -25.04 -25.28
CA GLU A 2 8.42 -25.19 -26.49
C GLU A 2 7.46 -26.39 -26.43
N MET A 3 7.92 -27.57 -25.95
CA MET A 3 7.04 -28.71 -25.74
C MET A 3 5.86 -28.43 -24.81
N ALA A 4 6.09 -27.64 -23.73
CA ALA A 4 5.01 -27.26 -22.82
C ALA A 4 4.02 -26.27 -23.48
N CYS A 5 4.52 -25.33 -24.30
CA CYS A 5 3.67 -24.42 -25.04
C CYS A 5 2.79 -25.15 -26.06
N ASN A 6 3.36 -26.13 -26.75
CA ASN A 6 2.62 -26.95 -27.71
C ASN A 6 1.57 -27.83 -27.00
N PHE A 7 1.93 -28.44 -25.86
CA PHE A 7 1.00 -29.24 -25.07
C PHE A 7 -0.17 -28.43 -24.50
N LEU A 8 0.11 -27.22 -24.01
CA LEU A 8 -0.87 -26.33 -23.41
C LEU A 8 -1.58 -25.43 -24.44
N ASN A 9 -1.24 -25.55 -25.73
CA ASN A 9 -1.74 -24.70 -26.82
C ASN A 9 -1.66 -23.20 -26.49
N CYS A 10 -0.52 -22.75 -25.95
CA CYS A 10 -0.29 -21.38 -25.56
C CYS A 10 1.01 -20.82 -26.16
N SER A 11 1.07 -19.51 -26.37
CA SER A 11 2.27 -18.81 -26.82
C SER A 11 3.20 -18.47 -25.64
N LYS A 12 4.52 -18.47 -25.90
CA LYS A 12 5.53 -18.03 -24.95
C LYS A 12 5.44 -16.51 -24.76
N GLY A 13 5.12 -16.08 -23.54
CA GLY A 13 5.15 -14.66 -23.17
C GLY A 13 6.52 -14.19 -22.72
N CYS A 14 6.74 -12.87 -22.76
CA CYS A 14 7.93 -12.21 -22.23
C CYS A 14 7.59 -11.46 -20.94
N ILE A 15 8.52 -11.46 -19.99
CA ILE A 15 8.44 -10.67 -18.74
C ILE A 15 9.20 -9.34 -18.97
N PRO A 16 8.64 -8.18 -18.61
CA PRO A 16 7.34 -7.97 -17.96
C PRO A 16 6.14 -8.01 -18.92
N PHE A 17 4.98 -8.45 -18.43
CA PHE A 17 3.72 -8.42 -19.18
C PHE A 17 2.59 -7.80 -18.33
N ASN A 18 1.58 -7.26 -19.02
CA ASN A 18 0.43 -6.68 -18.32
C ASN A 18 -0.61 -7.76 -17.98
N TYR A 19 -0.92 -7.90 -16.70
CA TYR A 19 -1.99 -8.75 -16.20
C TYR A 19 -3.00 -7.93 -15.42
N LEU A 20 -4.23 -7.84 -15.90
CA LEU A 20 -5.28 -7.00 -15.31
C LEU A 20 -4.84 -5.53 -15.07
N GLY A 21 -4.01 -5.01 -15.96
CA GLY A 21 -3.47 -3.66 -15.85
C GLY A 21 -2.24 -3.50 -14.96
N LEU A 22 -1.77 -4.55 -14.29
CA LEU A 22 -0.52 -4.53 -13.53
C LEU A 22 0.64 -5.09 -14.37
N PRO A 23 1.80 -4.44 -14.39
CA PRO A 23 2.99 -4.93 -15.05
C PRO A 23 3.66 -6.03 -14.21
N VAL A 24 3.28 -7.28 -14.43
CA VAL A 24 3.84 -8.45 -13.73
C VAL A 24 5.29 -8.65 -14.15
N GLY A 25 6.16 -8.83 -13.14
CA GLY A 25 7.60 -8.98 -13.36
C GLY A 25 8.37 -7.66 -13.52
N ALA A 26 7.70 -6.52 -13.58
CA ALA A 26 8.36 -5.20 -13.58
C ALA A 26 8.84 -4.81 -12.18
N ASN A 27 9.88 -3.97 -12.13
CA ASN A 27 10.38 -3.44 -10.87
C ASN A 27 9.45 -2.32 -10.35
N GLY A 28 8.68 -2.61 -9.31
CA GLY A 28 7.75 -1.65 -8.68
C GLY A 28 8.41 -0.37 -8.13
N ARG A 29 9.74 -0.34 -7.99
CA ARG A 29 10.50 0.86 -7.56
C ARG A 29 10.95 1.73 -8.74
N SER A 30 10.86 1.22 -9.99
CA SER A 30 11.17 2.00 -11.17
C SER A 30 10.03 2.97 -11.48
N VAL A 31 10.37 4.21 -11.81
CA VAL A 31 9.40 5.23 -12.24
C VAL A 31 8.69 4.82 -13.52
N SER A 32 9.41 4.16 -14.45
CA SER A 32 8.87 3.69 -15.73
C SER A 32 7.71 2.71 -15.57
N THR A 33 7.72 1.89 -14.51
CA THR A 33 6.61 0.97 -14.19
C THR A 33 5.29 1.70 -13.91
N TRP A 34 5.36 2.96 -13.47
CA TRP A 34 4.22 3.80 -13.10
C TRP A 34 3.80 4.80 -14.20
N GLU A 35 4.59 4.95 -15.25
CA GLU A 35 4.30 5.88 -16.34
C GLU A 35 2.92 5.64 -16.99
N PRO A 36 2.53 4.39 -17.31
CA PRO A 36 1.20 4.14 -17.89
C PRO A 36 0.06 4.59 -16.98
N LEU A 37 0.26 4.49 -15.66
CA LEU A 37 -0.71 4.97 -14.67
C LEU A 37 -0.80 6.49 -14.65
N VAL A 38 0.35 7.18 -14.61
CA VAL A 38 0.40 8.66 -14.62
C VAL A 38 -0.18 9.20 -15.93
N GLU A 39 0.10 8.58 -17.07
CA GLU A 39 -0.50 8.93 -18.35
C GLU A 39 -2.01 8.74 -18.37
N SER A 40 -2.51 7.65 -17.76
CA SER A 40 -3.94 7.41 -17.63
C SER A 40 -4.62 8.50 -16.80
N LEU A 41 -4.00 8.94 -15.70
CA LEU A 41 -4.46 10.07 -14.90
C LEU A 41 -4.51 11.36 -15.74
N ASN A 42 -3.43 11.69 -16.42
CA ASN A 42 -3.35 12.89 -17.26
C ASN A 42 -4.40 12.87 -18.38
N ARG A 43 -4.57 11.75 -19.06
CA ARG A 43 -5.57 11.59 -20.12
C ARG A 43 -6.98 11.83 -19.61
N ARG A 44 -7.31 11.31 -18.45
CA ARG A 44 -8.62 11.53 -17.83
C ARG A 44 -8.83 12.99 -17.43
N LEU A 45 -7.81 13.62 -16.89
CA LEU A 45 -7.87 15.04 -16.52
C LEU A 45 -7.99 15.96 -17.73
N ASN A 46 -7.23 15.68 -18.78
CA ASN A 46 -7.33 16.45 -20.02
C ASN A 46 -8.74 16.40 -20.61
N SER A 47 -9.43 15.26 -20.51
CA SER A 47 -10.82 15.16 -20.94
C SER A 47 -11.80 16.04 -20.15
N TRP A 48 -11.43 16.42 -18.93
CA TRP A 48 -12.24 17.29 -18.05
C TRP A 48 -11.76 18.73 -18.01
N GLY A 49 -10.53 18.99 -18.41
CA GLY A 49 -9.89 20.32 -18.29
C GLY A 49 -10.57 21.41 -19.10
N HIS A 50 -11.28 21.03 -20.17
CA HIS A 50 -12.05 21.95 -21.03
C HIS A 50 -13.49 22.19 -20.55
N LYS A 51 -13.91 21.53 -19.44
CA LYS A 51 -15.28 21.68 -18.92
C LYS A 51 -15.32 22.71 -17.81
N TYR A 52 -16.37 23.53 -17.80
CA TYR A 52 -16.66 24.45 -16.71
C TYR A 52 -17.12 23.67 -15.48
N ILE A 53 -16.15 23.18 -14.70
CA ILE A 53 -16.41 22.42 -13.48
C ILE A 53 -16.16 23.34 -12.29
N SER A 54 -17.16 23.45 -11.41
CA SER A 54 -17.04 24.22 -10.17
C SER A 54 -15.93 23.65 -9.27
N PHE A 55 -15.42 24.46 -8.35
CA PHE A 55 -14.39 24.02 -7.38
C PHE A 55 -14.86 22.80 -6.57
N GLY A 56 -16.10 22.80 -6.08
CA GLY A 56 -16.68 21.66 -5.39
C GLY A 56 -16.77 20.41 -6.28
N GLY A 57 -17.15 20.58 -7.55
CA GLY A 57 -17.18 19.50 -8.53
C GLY A 57 -15.78 18.88 -8.77
N ARG A 58 -14.72 19.69 -8.78
CA ARG A 58 -13.33 19.19 -8.88
C ARG A 58 -12.94 18.36 -7.68
N ILE A 59 -13.30 18.76 -6.46
CA ILE A 59 -13.05 17.99 -5.23
C ILE A 59 -13.73 16.62 -5.33
N VAL A 60 -14.98 16.57 -5.76
CA VAL A 60 -15.74 15.31 -5.93
C VAL A 60 -15.07 14.41 -6.96
N LEU A 61 -14.70 14.94 -8.14
CA LEU A 61 -14.03 14.18 -9.19
C LEU A 61 -12.66 13.65 -8.75
N LEU A 62 -11.88 14.45 -8.04
CA LEU A 62 -10.61 14.01 -7.48
C LEU A 62 -10.80 12.84 -6.51
N ASN A 63 -11.75 12.94 -5.58
CA ASN A 63 -11.97 11.91 -4.57
C ASN A 63 -12.62 10.63 -5.13
N SER A 64 -13.52 10.74 -6.07
CA SER A 64 -14.29 9.60 -6.60
C SER A 64 -13.58 8.90 -7.76
N VAL A 65 -13.06 9.65 -8.71
CA VAL A 65 -12.53 9.07 -9.96
C VAL A 65 -11.00 9.02 -9.96
N LEU A 66 -10.32 10.15 -9.70
CA LEU A 66 -8.86 10.16 -9.81
C LEU A 66 -8.17 9.32 -8.75
N ASN A 67 -8.75 9.23 -7.56
CA ASN A 67 -8.22 8.35 -6.51
C ASN A 67 -8.55 6.87 -6.74
N SER A 68 -9.56 6.54 -7.57
CA SER A 68 -9.87 5.14 -7.89
C SER A 68 -8.91 4.55 -8.92
N ILE A 69 -8.43 5.34 -9.88
CA ILE A 69 -7.52 4.88 -10.93
C ILE A 69 -6.25 4.25 -10.37
N PRO A 70 -5.49 4.88 -9.44
CA PRO A 70 -4.29 4.30 -8.90
C PRO A 70 -4.52 3.21 -7.85
N THR A 71 -5.76 3.02 -7.36
CA THR A 71 -6.05 2.11 -6.23
C THR A 71 -5.52 0.71 -6.47
N PHE A 72 -5.65 0.18 -7.68
CA PHE A 72 -5.20 -1.16 -8.01
C PHE A 72 -3.67 -1.28 -7.94
N TYR A 73 -2.93 -0.33 -8.55
CA TYR A 73 -1.47 -0.28 -8.42
C TYR A 73 -1.02 -0.10 -6.97
N LEU A 74 -1.67 0.81 -6.25
CA LEU A 74 -1.36 1.12 -4.85
C LEU A 74 -1.69 -0.03 -3.89
N SER A 75 -2.55 -0.97 -4.29
CA SER A 75 -2.87 -2.16 -3.50
C SER A 75 -1.75 -3.18 -3.47
N PHE A 76 -0.93 -3.23 -4.53
CA PHE A 76 0.10 -4.25 -4.68
C PHE A 76 1.52 -3.68 -4.61
N LEU A 77 1.73 -2.46 -5.10
CA LEU A 77 3.06 -1.87 -5.23
C LEU A 77 3.25 -0.71 -4.25
N LYS A 78 4.39 -0.70 -3.57
CA LYS A 78 4.83 0.46 -2.80
C LYS A 78 5.33 1.53 -3.74
N LYS A 79 4.62 2.66 -3.79
CA LYS A 79 4.95 3.72 -4.71
C LYS A 79 6.26 4.43 -4.36
N PRO A 80 7.10 4.75 -5.36
CA PRO A 80 8.24 5.63 -5.19
C PRO A 80 7.83 7.08 -4.87
N VAL A 81 8.67 7.80 -4.13
CA VAL A 81 8.42 9.22 -3.78
C VAL A 81 8.24 10.10 -5.02
N ASN A 82 9.03 9.86 -6.07
CA ASN A 82 8.92 10.64 -7.31
C ASN A 82 7.59 10.43 -8.03
N VAL A 83 7.05 9.22 -8.00
CA VAL A 83 5.72 8.91 -8.56
C VAL A 83 4.63 9.61 -7.76
N TRP A 84 4.71 9.54 -6.43
CA TRP A 84 3.79 10.27 -5.56
C TRP A 84 3.78 11.77 -5.85
N ARG A 85 4.97 12.39 -5.97
CA ARG A 85 5.07 13.81 -6.32
C ARG A 85 4.41 14.14 -7.65
N LYS A 86 4.63 13.32 -8.69
CA LYS A 86 3.97 13.48 -9.99
C LYS A 86 2.45 13.43 -9.87
N MET A 87 1.91 12.45 -9.13
CA MET A 87 0.47 12.32 -8.92
C MET A 87 -0.12 13.51 -8.15
N VAL A 88 0.57 13.98 -7.12
CA VAL A 88 0.15 15.17 -6.36
C VAL A 88 0.15 16.43 -7.23
N ILE A 89 1.17 16.62 -8.09
CA ILE A 89 1.21 17.74 -9.03
C ILE A 89 -0.03 17.71 -9.92
N VAL A 90 -0.32 16.57 -10.53
CA VAL A 90 -1.48 16.36 -11.39
C VAL A 90 -2.80 16.69 -10.68
N GLN A 91 -2.96 16.24 -9.43
CA GLN A 91 -4.14 16.55 -8.62
C GLN A 91 -4.26 18.06 -8.29
N ARG A 92 -3.14 18.69 -7.94
CA ARG A 92 -3.08 20.13 -7.63
C ARG A 92 -3.44 20.99 -8.85
N GLU A 93 -2.87 20.68 -9.98
CA GLU A 93 -3.15 21.38 -11.25
C GLU A 93 -4.63 21.32 -11.62
N PHE A 94 -5.25 20.16 -11.46
CA PHE A 94 -6.68 20.04 -11.70
C PHE A 94 -7.51 20.78 -10.66
N LEU A 95 -7.19 20.66 -9.38
CA LEU A 95 -7.96 21.32 -8.31
C LEU A 95 -8.00 22.85 -8.51
N TRP A 96 -6.84 23.44 -8.79
CA TRP A 96 -6.72 24.88 -8.93
C TRP A 96 -7.02 25.39 -10.36
N GLY A 97 -7.41 24.48 -11.28
CA GLY A 97 -7.84 24.83 -12.62
C GLY A 97 -6.70 25.15 -13.59
N GLY A 98 -5.50 24.60 -13.35
CA GLY A 98 -4.32 24.79 -14.18
C GLY A 98 -4.23 23.88 -15.41
N VAL A 99 -5.16 22.98 -15.65
CA VAL A 99 -5.19 22.10 -16.81
C VAL A 99 -5.50 22.93 -18.05
N GLY A 100 -4.50 23.11 -18.91
CA GLY A 100 -4.59 23.98 -20.09
C GLY A 100 -3.39 24.93 -20.25
N GLY A 101 -2.31 24.70 -19.47
CA GLY A 101 -1.01 25.37 -19.68
C GLY A 101 -0.76 26.65 -18.87
N GLY A 102 -1.70 27.12 -18.07
CA GLY A 102 -1.48 28.25 -17.17
C GLY A 102 -0.97 27.79 -15.78
N ARG A 103 0.23 28.20 -15.38
CA ARG A 103 0.66 28.08 -13.97
C ARG A 103 -0.28 28.89 -13.08
N LYS A 104 -1.12 28.19 -12.32
CA LYS A 104 -1.94 28.82 -11.30
C LYS A 104 -1.29 28.68 -9.93
N ILE A 105 -1.49 29.71 -9.10
CA ILE A 105 -0.96 29.75 -7.75
C ILE A 105 -1.68 28.71 -6.90
N ASN A 106 -0.91 27.86 -6.21
CA ASN A 106 -1.43 26.92 -5.23
C ASN A 106 -1.62 27.67 -3.90
N TRP A 107 -2.83 28.07 -3.60
CA TRP A 107 -3.16 28.91 -2.45
C TRP A 107 -2.90 28.24 -1.10
N VAL A 108 -2.99 26.91 -1.03
CA VAL A 108 -2.91 26.16 0.21
C VAL A 108 -1.96 24.98 0.06
N LYS A 109 -1.23 24.64 1.11
CA LYS A 109 -0.38 23.45 1.16
C LYS A 109 -1.22 22.19 0.95
N TRP A 110 -0.68 21.21 0.22
CA TRP A 110 -1.43 19.99 -0.12
C TRP A 110 -1.83 19.18 1.12
N ASP A 111 -0.98 19.15 2.14
CA ASP A 111 -1.27 18.46 3.39
C ASP A 111 -2.48 19.05 4.11
N THR A 112 -2.64 20.38 4.05
CA THR A 112 -3.84 21.07 4.59
C THR A 112 -5.07 20.72 3.76
N VAL A 113 -4.95 20.67 2.44
CA VAL A 113 -6.06 20.26 1.54
C VAL A 113 -6.52 18.83 1.86
N CYS A 114 -5.60 17.93 2.21
CA CYS A 114 -5.91 16.55 2.56
C CYS A 114 -6.48 16.37 3.98
N GLN A 115 -6.41 17.36 4.84
CA GLN A 115 -7.00 17.26 6.17
C GLN A 115 -8.52 17.06 6.12
N LEU A 116 -9.06 16.48 7.18
CA LEU A 116 -10.50 16.29 7.35
C LEU A 116 -11.23 17.67 7.35
N LYS A 117 -12.43 17.70 6.82
CA LYS A 117 -13.25 18.92 6.77
C LYS A 117 -13.44 19.56 8.15
N GLY A 118 -13.65 18.74 9.19
CA GLY A 118 -13.77 19.19 10.57
C GLY A 118 -12.48 19.82 11.15
N LYS A 119 -11.34 19.67 10.48
CA LYS A 119 -10.04 20.26 10.84
C LYS A 119 -9.62 21.38 9.88
N GLY A 120 -10.56 21.92 9.09
CA GLY A 120 -10.30 23.00 8.14
C GLY A 120 -9.74 22.56 6.77
N GLY A 121 -9.65 21.25 6.50
CA GLY A 121 -9.24 20.73 5.20
C GLY A 121 -10.42 20.54 4.25
N LEU A 122 -10.11 20.12 3.01
CA LEU A 122 -11.11 19.79 2.00
C LEU A 122 -11.50 18.29 2.00
N GLY A 123 -10.88 17.48 2.84
CA GLY A 123 -11.11 16.04 2.91
C GLY A 123 -10.65 15.29 1.65
N MET A 124 -9.59 15.77 1.00
CA MET A 124 -8.99 15.08 -0.11
C MET A 124 -8.25 13.83 0.38
N LYS A 125 -8.40 12.72 -0.34
CA LYS A 125 -7.67 11.49 -0.02
C LYS A 125 -6.18 11.67 -0.33
N ASP A 126 -5.34 11.51 0.68
CA ASP A 126 -3.90 11.49 0.49
C ASP A 126 -3.48 10.14 -0.14
N ILE A 127 -2.89 10.21 -1.33
CA ILE A 127 -2.39 9.03 -2.07
C ILE A 127 -1.29 8.31 -1.27
N TRP A 128 -0.51 9.04 -0.45
CA TRP A 128 0.50 8.42 0.40
C TRP A 128 -0.14 7.52 1.46
N LEU A 129 -1.05 8.06 2.23
CA LEU A 129 -1.78 7.32 3.27
C LEU A 129 -2.60 6.18 2.65
N MET A 130 -3.21 6.41 1.48
CA MET A 130 -3.97 5.38 0.78
C MET A 130 -3.09 4.18 0.40
N ASN A 131 -1.89 4.40 -0.16
CA ASN A 131 -0.98 3.31 -0.48
C ASN A 131 -0.53 2.53 0.77
N VAL A 132 -0.15 3.26 1.84
CA VAL A 132 0.25 2.63 3.10
C VAL A 132 -0.89 1.81 3.70
N SER A 133 -2.11 2.33 3.70
CA SER A 133 -3.30 1.63 4.23
C SER A 133 -3.65 0.38 3.42
N LEU A 134 -3.59 0.46 2.08
CA LEU A 134 -3.88 -0.68 1.21
C LEU A 134 -2.84 -1.79 1.37
N LEU A 135 -1.57 -1.44 1.51
CA LEU A 135 -0.52 -2.43 1.78
C LEU A 135 -0.60 -2.99 3.21
N ALA A 136 -0.93 -2.16 4.20
CA ALA A 136 -1.15 -2.60 5.57
C ALA A 136 -2.31 -3.60 5.69
N LYS A 137 -3.33 -3.49 4.82
CA LYS A 137 -4.41 -4.46 4.73
C LYS A 137 -3.92 -5.88 4.39
N TRP A 138 -2.89 -6.01 3.54
CA TRP A 138 -2.27 -7.32 3.27
C TRP A 138 -1.56 -7.86 4.51
N ARG A 139 -0.84 -7.00 5.22
CA ARG A 139 -0.19 -7.36 6.48
C ARG A 139 -1.21 -7.80 7.53
N TRP A 140 -2.33 -7.09 7.64
CA TRP A 140 -3.45 -7.48 8.49
C TRP A 140 -4.00 -8.86 8.13
N ARG A 141 -4.27 -9.11 6.84
CA ARG A 141 -4.77 -10.40 6.35
C ARG A 141 -3.81 -11.56 6.65
N LEU A 142 -2.51 -11.32 6.72
CA LEU A 142 -1.55 -12.34 7.15
C LEU A 142 -1.72 -12.72 8.62
N LEU A 143 -2.08 -11.76 9.47
CA LEU A 143 -2.31 -11.98 10.91
C LEU A 143 -3.68 -12.58 11.19
N ASP A 144 -4.64 -12.37 10.30
CA ASP A 144 -5.97 -12.95 10.40
C ASP A 144 -5.90 -14.48 10.32
N GLY A 145 -6.62 -15.18 11.20
CA GLY A 145 -6.56 -16.64 11.34
C GLY A 145 -7.15 -17.43 10.16
N GLU A 146 -7.69 -16.75 9.15
CA GLU A 146 -8.25 -17.40 7.96
C GLU A 146 -7.17 -18.10 7.13
N ARG A 147 -7.39 -19.38 6.82
CA ARG A 147 -6.56 -20.12 5.86
C ARG A 147 -7.03 -19.83 4.44
N THR A 148 -6.14 -19.23 3.66
CA THR A 148 -6.37 -18.92 2.25
C THR A 148 -5.20 -19.41 1.41
N LEU A 149 -5.45 -19.86 0.19
CA LEU A 149 -4.42 -20.43 -0.69
C LEU A 149 -3.20 -19.52 -0.86
N TRP A 150 -3.42 -18.22 -1.06
CA TRP A 150 -2.31 -17.25 -1.21
C TRP A 150 -1.42 -17.18 0.04
N LYS A 151 -1.99 -17.35 1.22
CA LYS A 151 -1.29 -17.34 2.49
C LYS A 151 -0.42 -18.58 2.65
N GLU A 152 -0.95 -19.75 2.29
CA GLU A 152 -0.21 -21.01 2.27
C GLU A 152 1.00 -20.91 1.31
N VAL A 153 0.80 -20.37 0.10
CA VAL A 153 1.90 -20.14 -0.85
C VAL A 153 2.96 -19.19 -0.29
N VAL A 154 2.56 -18.14 0.44
CA VAL A 154 3.50 -17.20 1.06
C VAL A 154 4.25 -17.86 2.21
N GLU A 155 3.58 -18.67 3.02
CA GLU A 155 4.19 -19.41 4.14
C GLU A 155 5.19 -20.46 3.65
N GLU A 156 4.86 -21.20 2.60
CA GLU A 156 5.79 -22.14 1.97
C GLU A 156 7.02 -21.44 1.38
N LYS A 157 6.82 -20.31 0.76
CA LYS A 157 7.92 -19.56 0.11
C LYS A 157 8.84 -18.84 1.07
N TYR A 158 8.30 -18.25 2.14
CA TYR A 158 9.04 -17.36 3.05
C TYR A 158 9.16 -17.88 4.47
N GLY A 159 8.57 -19.05 4.75
CA GLY A 159 8.59 -19.73 6.03
C GLY A 159 7.45 -19.30 6.96
N PRO A 160 7.27 -19.99 8.10
CA PRO A 160 6.16 -19.80 9.04
C PRO A 160 6.26 -18.48 9.83
N CYS A 161 6.73 -17.42 9.22
CA CYS A 161 6.90 -16.09 9.83
C CYS A 161 5.57 -15.41 10.12
N VAL A 162 4.51 -15.87 9.48
CA VAL A 162 3.22 -15.19 9.42
C VAL A 162 2.35 -15.44 10.63
N GLY A 163 2.52 -16.55 11.34
CA GLY A 163 1.63 -16.95 12.44
C GLY A 163 2.23 -16.92 13.85
N LYS A 164 3.52 -16.67 14.00
CA LYS A 164 4.22 -16.86 15.29
C LYS A 164 4.88 -15.59 15.84
N GLY A 165 4.16 -14.49 15.92
CA GLY A 165 4.68 -13.32 16.66
C GLY A 165 5.88 -12.59 16.04
N LYS A 166 6.72 -13.25 15.24
CA LYS A 166 7.95 -12.66 14.67
C LYS A 166 7.73 -11.43 13.78
N MET A 167 6.54 -11.26 13.22
CA MET A 167 6.13 -10.05 12.53
C MET A 167 5.72 -8.92 13.49
N LEU A 168 5.43 -9.25 14.76
CA LEU A 168 5.00 -8.29 15.79
C LEU A 168 6.16 -7.85 16.71
N GLU A 169 7.22 -8.63 16.74
CA GLU A 169 8.33 -8.44 17.69
C GLU A 169 9.44 -7.58 17.11
N GLY A 170 9.34 -6.65 16.29
CA GLY A 170 10.38 -5.66 15.91
C GLY A 170 11.84 -6.17 15.83
N GLY A 171 12.03 -7.49 15.86
CA GLY A 171 13.32 -8.16 15.80
C GLY A 171 13.92 -8.07 14.40
N SER A 172 15.24 -8.12 14.30
CA SER A 172 15.97 -8.14 13.04
C SER A 172 15.49 -9.32 12.18
N TYR A 173 14.62 -9.03 11.21
CA TYR A 173 14.09 -10.02 10.30
C TYR A 173 15.17 -10.44 9.31
N SER A 174 15.67 -11.67 9.44
CA SER A 174 16.58 -12.25 8.45
C SER A 174 15.79 -12.59 7.18
N TRP A 175 16.05 -11.84 6.13
CA TRP A 175 15.38 -12.03 4.84
C TRP A 175 15.86 -13.31 4.18
N PRO A 176 14.96 -14.22 3.76
CA PRO A 176 15.34 -15.32 2.87
C PRO A 176 16.04 -14.74 1.62
N ARG A 177 17.11 -15.39 1.16
CA ARG A 177 17.95 -14.92 0.03
C ARG A 177 17.16 -14.48 -1.20
N HIS A 178 16.01 -15.10 -1.45
CA HIS A 178 15.16 -14.88 -2.63
C HIS A 178 13.86 -14.12 -2.32
N SER A 179 13.84 -13.30 -1.26
CA SER A 179 12.64 -12.51 -0.93
C SER A 179 12.33 -11.49 -2.02
N SER A 180 11.09 -11.50 -2.49
CA SER A 180 10.59 -10.52 -3.46
C SER A 180 10.58 -9.10 -2.89
N LEU A 181 10.66 -8.09 -3.76
CA LEU A 181 10.55 -6.68 -3.36
C LEU A 181 9.20 -6.40 -2.68
N TRP A 182 8.13 -6.99 -3.21
CA TRP A 182 6.79 -6.88 -2.63
C TRP A 182 6.76 -7.36 -1.19
N TRP A 183 7.33 -8.54 -0.91
CA TRP A 183 7.39 -9.10 0.43
C TRP A 183 8.17 -8.21 1.39
N LYS A 184 9.34 -7.74 0.96
CA LYS A 184 10.16 -6.81 1.74
C LYS A 184 9.44 -5.50 2.07
N ASP A 185 8.71 -4.96 1.10
CA ASP A 185 7.96 -3.73 1.29
C ASP A 185 6.75 -3.94 2.21
N LEU A 186 6.07 -5.09 2.09
CA LEU A 186 4.92 -5.45 2.92
C LEU A 186 5.29 -5.57 4.40
N VAL A 187 6.35 -6.32 4.71
CA VAL A 187 6.79 -6.53 6.09
C VAL A 187 7.26 -5.24 6.74
N LYS A 188 7.92 -4.36 5.98
CA LYS A 188 8.38 -3.05 6.49
C LYS A 188 7.28 -2.01 6.69
N ILE A 189 6.07 -2.27 6.23
CA ILE A 189 4.96 -1.31 6.42
C ILE A 189 4.61 -1.20 7.90
N GLY A 190 4.65 0.02 8.41
CA GLY A 190 4.31 0.32 9.79
C GLY A 190 5.41 0.01 10.81
N GLU A 191 6.63 -0.36 10.36
CA GLU A 191 7.78 -0.59 11.26
C GLU A 191 8.63 0.68 11.50
N VAL A 192 8.33 1.77 10.82
CA VAL A 192 9.09 3.03 10.94
C VAL A 192 8.84 3.67 12.30
N GLY A 193 9.89 3.79 13.12
CA GLY A 193 9.88 4.29 14.50
C GLY A 193 10.04 3.17 15.54
N ALA A 194 10.49 3.52 16.75
CA ALA A 194 10.83 2.60 17.83
C ALA A 194 9.68 1.65 18.28
N HIS A 195 8.43 1.97 17.89
CA HIS A 195 7.25 1.15 18.21
C HIS A 195 6.29 1.04 17.03
N GLY A 196 6.74 0.87 15.81
CA GLY A 196 5.97 0.76 14.59
C GLY A 196 4.44 0.89 14.74
N TRP A 197 3.84 1.93 14.18
CA TRP A 197 2.41 2.24 14.38
C TRP A 197 1.47 1.04 14.09
N PHE A 198 1.88 0.12 13.20
CA PHE A 198 1.09 -1.05 12.88
C PHE A 198 0.99 -2.00 14.08
N ASN A 199 2.12 -2.31 14.71
CA ASN A 199 2.19 -3.19 15.88
C ASN A 199 1.59 -2.54 17.12
N ALA A 200 1.72 -1.22 17.25
CA ALA A 200 1.11 -0.47 18.35
C ALA A 200 -0.43 -0.44 18.27
N GLY A 201 -0.98 -0.47 17.03
CA GLY A 201 -2.41 -0.46 16.80
C GLY A 201 -3.09 -1.83 16.88
N ILE A 202 -2.32 -2.93 17.01
CA ILE A 202 -2.87 -4.29 17.08
C ILE A 202 -3.00 -4.72 18.54
N THR A 203 -4.23 -5.08 18.92
CA THR A 203 -4.52 -5.74 20.19
C THR A 203 -5.08 -7.13 19.90
N ARG A 204 -4.66 -8.12 20.67
CA ARG A 204 -5.14 -9.48 20.56
C ARG A 204 -6.19 -9.73 21.64
N ASN A 205 -7.40 -10.02 21.25
CA ASN A 205 -8.43 -10.50 22.16
C ASN A 205 -8.27 -12.03 22.29
N VAL A 206 -8.09 -12.51 23.51
CA VAL A 206 -7.98 -13.94 23.81
C VAL A 206 -9.38 -14.54 23.79
N GLY A 207 -9.63 -15.45 22.83
CA GLY A 207 -10.82 -16.27 22.81
C GLY A 207 -10.64 -17.50 23.72
N ASN A 208 -10.57 -18.69 23.13
CA ASN A 208 -10.34 -19.96 23.86
C ASN A 208 -8.86 -20.22 24.25
N GLY A 209 -7.96 -19.30 23.97
CA GLY A 209 -6.53 -19.41 24.31
C GLY A 209 -5.70 -20.30 23.40
N MET A 210 -6.30 -21.15 22.56
CA MET A 210 -5.56 -22.15 21.76
C MET A 210 -4.56 -21.55 20.75
N LYS A 211 -4.79 -20.32 20.31
CA LYS A 211 -3.93 -19.61 19.34
C LYS A 211 -3.12 -18.48 20.01
N THR A 212 -3.07 -18.43 21.35
CA THR A 212 -2.42 -17.35 22.10
C THR A 212 -1.22 -17.91 22.84
N SER A 213 -0.04 -17.35 22.61
CA SER A 213 1.15 -17.64 23.38
C SER A 213 1.15 -16.78 24.64
N PHE A 214 1.12 -17.44 25.81
CA PHE A 214 1.08 -16.75 27.10
C PHE A 214 2.24 -15.76 27.29
N TRP A 215 3.43 -16.14 26.86
CA TRP A 215 4.65 -15.34 27.04
C TRP A 215 4.93 -14.34 25.93
N ASN A 216 4.53 -14.65 24.69
CA ASN A 216 4.98 -13.92 23.51
C ASN A 216 3.89 -13.04 22.86
N ASP A 217 2.64 -13.24 23.22
CA ASP A 217 1.54 -12.43 22.68
C ASP A 217 1.13 -11.31 23.64
N LYS A 218 0.78 -10.16 23.08
CA LYS A 218 0.19 -9.03 23.83
C LYS A 218 -1.29 -9.29 24.08
N TRP A 219 -1.63 -10.07 25.07
CA TRP A 219 -3.01 -10.38 25.45
C TRP A 219 -3.51 -9.54 26.64
N ARG A 220 -2.64 -8.86 27.34
CA ARG A 220 -2.93 -7.91 28.43
C ARG A 220 -2.40 -6.54 28.05
N GLY A 221 -3.10 -5.47 28.37
CA GLY A 221 -2.81 -4.10 27.96
C GLY A 221 -1.47 -3.49 28.37
N GLY A 222 -0.53 -4.27 28.91
CA GLY A 222 0.78 -3.82 29.41
C GLY A 222 2.01 -4.34 28.63
N GLY A 223 1.84 -5.03 27.51
CA GLY A 223 2.98 -5.57 26.75
C GLY A 223 3.08 -7.09 26.76
N VAL A 224 4.20 -7.61 26.28
CA VAL A 224 4.51 -9.06 26.24
C VAL A 224 5.06 -9.46 27.60
N LEU A 225 4.46 -10.47 28.25
CA LEU A 225 4.89 -10.89 29.59
C LEU A 225 6.33 -11.39 29.63
N GLY A 226 6.80 -12.05 28.55
CA GLY A 226 8.16 -12.55 28.48
C GLY A 226 9.25 -11.46 28.51
N LEU A 227 8.94 -10.23 28.10
CA LEU A 227 9.87 -9.10 28.18
C LEU A 227 9.82 -8.41 29.55
N ASN A 228 8.65 -8.37 30.19
CA ASN A 228 8.49 -7.72 31.49
C ASN A 228 9.14 -8.50 32.66
N ILE A 229 9.40 -9.79 32.50
CA ILE A 229 10.02 -10.62 33.53
C ILE A 229 11.54 -10.54 33.47
N LEU A 230 12.12 -10.31 32.29
CA LEU A 230 13.58 -10.17 32.15
C LEU A 230 14.12 -8.85 32.72
N ASP A 231 13.27 -7.85 32.96
CA ASP A 231 13.65 -6.60 33.62
C ASP A 231 13.67 -6.71 35.16
N TYR A 232 13.30 -7.85 35.71
CA TYR A 232 13.28 -8.11 37.17
C TYR A 232 14.38 -9.08 37.63
N PHE A 233 15.24 -9.56 36.78
CA PHE A 233 16.42 -10.36 37.06
C PHE A 233 17.67 -9.73 36.42
#